data_1b23edecafe843862313a13b5ace043b
#
_entry.id   1b23edecafe843862313a13b5ace043b
#
_cell.length_a   1.000
_cell.length_b   1.000
_cell.length_c   1.000
_cell.angle_alpha   90.00
_cell.angle_beta   90.00
_cell.angle_gamma   90.00
#
_symmetry.space_group_name_H-M   'P 1'
#
loop_
_entity.id
_entity.type
_entity.pdbx_description
1 polymer ?
#
loop_
_entity_poly.entity_id
_entity_poly.type
_entity_poly.pdbx_seq_one_letter_code
_entity_poly.pdbx_strand_id
1 'polypeptide(L)'
;MKHLLFTFALAASGFLSSQAATVSKGPLPNKLWYNKPAYAFEESLPLGNGKLGALVYGGANNDSIQLNDITLWTGVPVNPNEGGEAYKWIPKIREALFKEDYKTADSLQHYVQGHNSEFYQPLGMINIKDCNQGEFTDYYRELSLDNSLATVHYKRNGIQYTKEYFASHPDKMIAIKLSASQKRAINSDISLTSLIPHQVKASRGQLTMTGHVLGDEANSTHYCAMLQVKNTDGKVWASDSVLHLKDVSEAIIYLINETSYNGFDKH
;
A
#
# COMPACT_ATOMS: atom_id res chain seq x y z
N MET A 1 97.81 9.12 -8.59
CA MET A 1 97.10 8.78 -7.35
C MET A 1 95.78 9.56 -7.36
N LYS A 2 94.69 8.86 -7.70
CA LYS A 2 93.38 9.46 -7.84
C LYS A 2 92.53 8.96 -6.67
N HIS A 3 92.06 9.93 -5.85
CA HIS A 3 91.08 9.66 -4.78
C HIS A 3 89.64 9.61 -5.35
N LEU A 4 88.99 8.52 -5.13
CA LEU A 4 87.59 8.30 -5.52
C LEU A 4 86.74 8.55 -4.26
N LEU A 5 85.96 9.64 -4.23
CA LEU A 5 84.98 9.95 -3.20
C LEU A 5 83.66 9.26 -3.58
N PHE A 6 83.21 8.34 -2.75
CA PHE A 6 81.88 7.73 -2.79
C PHE A 6 80.92 8.58 -1.95
N THR A 7 79.96 9.21 -2.60
CA THR A 7 78.87 9.91 -1.94
C THR A 7 77.69 8.95 -1.76
N PHE A 8 77.33 8.67 -0.50
CA PHE A 8 76.12 7.90 -0.16
C PHE A 8 74.92 8.82 -0.24
N ALA A 9 74.00 8.55 -1.15
CA ALA A 9 72.69 9.20 -1.20
C ALA A 9 71.71 8.38 -0.30
N LEU A 10 71.26 9.00 0.78
CA LEU A 10 70.24 8.49 1.68
C LEU A 10 68.87 8.73 1.04
N ALA A 11 68.23 7.66 0.55
CA ALA A 11 66.86 7.68 0.08
C ALA A 11 65.92 7.68 1.28
N ALA A 12 65.32 8.83 1.59
CA ALA A 12 64.22 8.91 2.56
C ALA A 12 62.93 8.36 1.90
N SER A 13 62.57 7.12 2.24
CA SER A 13 61.26 6.54 1.91
C SER A 13 60.21 7.15 2.81
N GLY A 14 59.47 8.14 2.26
CA GLY A 14 58.29 8.67 2.89
C GLY A 14 57.16 7.63 2.95
N PHE A 15 56.82 7.15 4.12
CA PHE A 15 55.64 6.41 4.37
C PHE A 15 54.42 7.36 4.21
N LEU A 16 53.74 7.32 3.08
CA LEU A 16 52.41 7.85 2.91
C LEU A 16 51.44 6.97 3.70
N SER A 17 51.16 7.36 4.94
CA SER A 17 50.02 6.79 5.69
C SER A 17 48.73 7.23 5.03
N SER A 18 48.15 6.39 4.23
CA SER A 18 46.77 6.50 3.76
C SER A 18 45.84 6.41 4.98
N GLN A 19 45.45 7.56 5.52
CA GLN A 19 44.31 7.62 6.43
C GLN A 19 43.06 7.28 5.62
N ALA A 20 42.59 6.05 5.72
CA ALA A 20 41.26 5.70 5.30
C ALA A 20 40.30 6.54 6.16
N ALA A 21 39.64 7.52 5.54
CA ALA A 21 38.57 8.27 6.18
C ALA A 21 37.48 7.24 6.57
N THR A 22 37.39 6.94 7.86
CA THR A 22 36.25 6.21 8.41
C THR A 22 35.02 7.12 8.23
N VAL A 23 34.30 6.92 7.14
CA VAL A 23 32.93 7.47 7.00
C VAL A 23 32.13 6.83 8.14
N SER A 24 31.88 7.58 9.21
CA SER A 24 30.93 7.19 10.22
C SER A 24 29.58 7.07 9.52
N LYS A 25 29.17 5.85 9.20
CA LYS A 25 27.81 5.58 8.77
C LYS A 25 26.92 5.90 9.97
N GLY A 26 26.24 7.05 9.91
CA GLY A 26 25.09 7.28 10.79
C GLY A 26 24.12 6.12 10.71
N PRO A 27 23.15 6.02 11.63
CA PRO A 27 22.14 4.97 11.58
C PRO A 27 21.53 4.90 10.17
N LEU A 28 21.40 3.69 9.64
CA LEU A 28 20.75 3.51 8.33
C LEU A 28 19.31 4.04 8.42
N PRO A 29 18.83 4.75 7.41
CA PRO A 29 17.47 5.26 7.42
C PRO A 29 16.48 4.09 7.49
N ASN A 30 15.47 4.22 8.34
CA ASN A 30 14.39 3.25 8.48
C ASN A 30 13.44 3.38 7.29
N LYS A 31 13.71 2.69 6.19
CA LYS A 31 12.90 2.75 4.98
C LYS A 31 12.93 1.48 4.14
N LEU A 32 11.83 1.22 3.43
CA LEU A 32 11.80 0.32 2.28
C LEU A 32 12.01 1.15 1.04
N TRP A 33 12.80 0.68 0.07
CA TRP A 33 13.01 1.43 -1.16
C TRP A 33 13.26 0.54 -2.37
N TYR A 34 12.91 1.04 -3.55
CA TYR A 34 13.06 0.33 -4.82
C TYR A 34 13.35 1.32 -5.95
N ASN A 35 14.03 0.84 -6.98
CA ASN A 35 14.34 1.62 -8.19
C ASN A 35 13.46 1.26 -9.40
N LYS A 36 12.35 0.54 -9.16
CA LYS A 36 11.35 0.17 -10.17
C LYS A 36 9.95 0.17 -9.56
N PRO A 37 8.87 0.34 -10.36
CA PRO A 37 7.50 0.13 -9.91
C PRO A 37 7.28 -1.30 -9.39
N ALA A 38 6.27 -1.50 -8.56
CA ALA A 38 5.83 -2.82 -8.17
C ALA A 38 5.04 -3.48 -9.30
N TYR A 39 5.26 -4.77 -9.49
CA TYR A 39 4.48 -5.60 -10.40
C TYR A 39 3.64 -6.64 -9.65
N ALA A 40 4.04 -6.98 -8.42
CA ALA A 40 3.37 -7.93 -7.57
C ALA A 40 2.92 -7.27 -6.25
N PHE A 41 1.95 -7.89 -5.60
CA PHE A 41 1.41 -7.46 -4.31
C PHE A 41 2.52 -7.29 -3.26
N GLU A 42 3.45 -8.23 -3.19
CA GLU A 42 4.54 -8.30 -2.20
C GLU A 42 5.59 -7.19 -2.41
N GLU A 43 5.65 -6.60 -3.60
CA GLU A 43 6.57 -5.50 -3.89
C GLU A 43 5.99 -4.12 -3.55
N SER A 44 4.69 -4.03 -3.24
CA SER A 44 4.01 -2.77 -2.95
C SER A 44 4.43 -2.16 -1.61
N LEU A 45 4.26 -0.85 -1.45
CA LEU A 45 4.54 -0.13 -0.21
C LEU A 45 3.25 -0.05 0.63
N PRO A 46 3.23 -0.63 1.84
CA PRO A 46 2.03 -0.66 2.67
C PRO A 46 1.87 0.64 3.49
N LEU A 47 0.65 1.16 3.51
CA LEU A 47 0.21 2.25 4.38
C LEU A 47 -1.06 1.83 5.11
N GLY A 48 -1.28 2.36 6.30
CA GLY A 48 -2.49 2.09 7.05
C GLY A 48 -2.69 3.02 8.23
N ASN A 49 -3.97 3.20 8.62
CA ASN A 49 -4.36 4.03 9.76
C ASN A 49 -5.15 3.25 10.83
N GLY A 50 -5.15 1.91 10.75
CA GLY A 50 -5.89 1.04 11.66
C GLY A 50 -7.32 0.70 11.19
N LYS A 51 -7.91 1.47 10.27
CA LYS A 51 -9.19 1.18 9.60
C LYS A 51 -8.97 0.94 8.10
N LEU A 52 -8.41 1.93 7.41
CA LEU A 52 -8.09 1.88 5.99
C LEU A 52 -6.64 1.46 5.79
N GLY A 53 -6.41 0.64 4.80
CA GLY A 53 -5.09 0.28 4.30
C GLY A 53 -4.94 0.62 2.82
N ALA A 54 -3.70 0.85 2.39
CA ALA A 54 -3.34 1.04 1.01
C ALA A 54 -2.04 0.32 0.68
N LEU A 55 -1.99 -0.33 -0.47
CA LEU A 55 -0.78 -0.88 -1.05
C LEU A 55 -0.43 -0.07 -2.29
N VAL A 56 0.67 0.67 -2.23
CA VAL A 56 1.11 1.58 -3.28
C VAL A 56 2.06 0.86 -4.23
N TYR A 57 1.67 0.70 -5.48
CA TYR A 57 2.51 0.08 -6.52
C TYR A 57 3.53 1.07 -7.11
N GLY A 58 3.19 2.34 -7.12
CA GLY A 58 4.09 3.42 -7.52
C GLY A 58 4.35 3.49 -9.02
N GLY A 59 3.41 3.12 -9.87
CA GLY A 59 3.57 3.15 -11.32
C GLY A 59 3.76 4.58 -11.84
N ALA A 60 4.70 4.77 -12.80
CA ALA A 60 4.92 6.08 -13.43
C ALA A 60 3.86 6.42 -14.48
N ASN A 61 3.48 5.44 -15.32
CA ASN A 61 2.46 5.60 -16.36
C ASN A 61 1.05 5.28 -15.85
N ASN A 62 0.94 4.15 -15.15
CA ASN A 62 -0.30 3.71 -14.53
C ASN A 62 0.03 3.31 -13.10
N ASP A 63 -0.54 4.02 -12.16
CA ASP A 63 -0.33 3.75 -10.74
C ASP A 63 -1.59 3.14 -10.14
N SER A 64 -1.42 2.04 -9.45
CA SER A 64 -2.49 1.35 -8.76
C SER A 64 -2.25 1.42 -7.26
N ILE A 65 -3.29 1.76 -6.52
CA ILE A 65 -3.29 1.76 -5.07
C ILE A 65 -4.41 0.82 -4.62
N GLN A 66 -4.05 -0.36 -4.15
CA GLN A 66 -5.00 -1.32 -3.65
C GLN A 66 -5.46 -0.92 -2.26
N LEU A 67 -6.76 -0.92 -2.07
CA LEU A 67 -7.42 -0.42 -0.86
C LEU A 67 -7.95 -1.56 -0.01
N ASN A 68 -7.91 -1.36 1.29
CA ASN A 68 -8.48 -2.24 2.30
C ASN A 68 -9.32 -1.46 3.31
N ASP A 69 -10.41 -2.06 3.78
CA ASP A 69 -11.11 -1.66 5.00
C ASP A 69 -11.26 -2.89 5.88
N ILE A 70 -10.90 -2.81 7.16
CA ILE A 70 -10.86 -3.96 8.08
C ILE A 70 -12.23 -4.57 8.35
N THR A 71 -13.32 -3.87 8.02
CA THR A 71 -14.70 -4.33 8.25
C THR A 71 -15.34 -5.02 7.05
N LEU A 72 -14.61 -5.13 5.91
CA LEU A 72 -15.12 -5.80 4.71
C LEU A 72 -14.89 -7.31 4.78
N TRP A 73 -15.83 -8.00 5.39
CA TRP A 73 -15.89 -9.45 5.49
C TRP A 73 -17.25 -9.95 5.03
N THR A 74 -17.27 -11.14 4.42
CA THR A 74 -18.53 -11.85 4.12
C THR A 74 -19.14 -12.39 5.40
N GLY A 75 -20.35 -12.88 5.33
CA GLY A 75 -21.05 -13.56 6.41
C GLY A 75 -22.09 -12.72 7.13
N VAL A 76 -22.74 -13.39 8.05
CA VAL A 76 -23.82 -12.86 8.89
C VAL A 76 -23.51 -13.18 10.36
N PRO A 77 -24.18 -12.56 11.33
CA PRO A 77 -24.02 -12.91 12.73
C PRO A 77 -24.25 -14.42 12.96
N VAL A 78 -23.29 -15.09 13.57
CA VAL A 78 -23.35 -16.52 13.87
C VAL A 78 -23.85 -16.78 15.29
N ASN A 79 -24.44 -17.95 15.51
CA ASN A 79 -24.83 -18.38 16.84
C ASN A 79 -23.57 -18.71 17.67
N PRO A 80 -23.23 -17.93 18.73
CA PRO A 80 -22.01 -18.16 19.51
C PRO A 80 -22.03 -19.48 20.31
N ASN A 81 -23.20 -20.11 20.45
CA ASN A 81 -23.37 -21.39 21.14
C ASN A 81 -23.36 -22.59 20.22
N GLU A 82 -23.04 -22.40 18.95
CA GLU A 82 -22.88 -23.51 18.02
C GLU A 82 -21.69 -24.37 18.43
N GLY A 83 -21.88 -25.68 18.44
CA GLY A 83 -20.86 -26.62 18.94
C GLY A 83 -20.81 -26.77 20.46
N GLY A 84 -21.86 -26.45 21.21
CA GLY A 84 -21.94 -26.49 22.66
C GLY A 84 -21.50 -27.78 23.37
N GLU A 85 -21.27 -28.88 22.63
CA GLU A 85 -20.75 -30.18 23.14
C GLU A 85 -19.29 -30.46 22.73
N ALA A 86 -18.62 -29.51 22.08
CA ALA A 86 -17.24 -29.65 21.59
C ALA A 86 -16.27 -30.08 22.71
N TYR A 87 -16.46 -29.61 23.94
CA TYR A 87 -15.63 -29.95 25.10
C TYR A 87 -15.55 -31.47 25.37
N LYS A 88 -16.56 -32.25 25.01
CA LYS A 88 -16.58 -33.71 25.19
C LYS A 88 -15.55 -34.46 24.34
N TRP A 89 -15.09 -33.83 23.26
CA TRP A 89 -14.12 -34.40 22.33
C TRP A 89 -12.68 -34.14 22.72
N ILE A 90 -12.43 -33.07 23.50
CA ILE A 90 -11.08 -32.67 23.89
C ILE A 90 -10.29 -33.79 24.57
N PRO A 91 -10.86 -34.55 25.53
CA PRO A 91 -10.14 -35.66 26.17
C PRO A 91 -9.74 -36.75 25.18
N LYS A 92 -10.62 -37.09 24.22
CA LYS A 92 -10.37 -38.12 23.21
C LYS A 92 -9.27 -37.70 22.23
N ILE A 93 -9.25 -36.42 21.83
CA ILE A 93 -8.20 -35.87 20.99
C ILE A 93 -6.85 -35.94 21.70
N ARG A 94 -6.81 -35.54 22.98
CA ARG A 94 -5.60 -35.61 23.80
C ARG A 94 -5.09 -37.05 23.95
N GLU A 95 -5.99 -38.00 24.18
CA GLU A 95 -5.64 -39.43 24.26
C GLU A 95 -5.00 -39.92 22.96
N ALA A 96 -5.58 -39.58 21.81
CA ALA A 96 -5.01 -39.94 20.51
C ALA A 96 -3.62 -39.29 20.31
N LEU A 97 -3.45 -38.02 20.67
CA LEU A 97 -2.15 -37.33 20.59
C LEU A 97 -1.09 -37.97 21.48
N PHE A 98 -1.45 -38.38 22.73
CA PHE A 98 -0.51 -39.05 23.63
C PHE A 98 -0.11 -40.47 23.13
N LYS A 99 -0.94 -41.09 22.29
CA LYS A 99 -0.63 -42.34 21.61
C LYS A 99 0.06 -42.15 20.26
N GLU A 100 0.37 -40.92 19.90
CA GLU A 100 0.93 -40.54 18.58
C GLU A 100 0.02 -40.93 17.39
N ASP A 101 -1.27 -41.18 17.67
CA ASP A 101 -2.28 -41.43 16.63
C ASP A 101 -2.83 -40.12 16.07
N TYR A 102 -1.96 -39.43 15.27
CA TYR A 102 -2.29 -38.14 14.67
C TYR A 102 -3.46 -38.22 13.71
N LYS A 103 -3.67 -39.35 13.04
CA LYS A 103 -4.79 -39.52 12.11
C LYS A 103 -6.13 -39.45 12.83
N THR A 104 -6.24 -40.15 13.96
CA THR A 104 -7.46 -40.12 14.79
C THR A 104 -7.63 -38.74 15.42
N ALA A 105 -6.56 -38.13 15.93
CA ALA A 105 -6.60 -36.80 16.51
C ALA A 105 -7.11 -35.75 15.50
N ASP A 106 -6.60 -35.76 14.27
CA ASP A 106 -7.03 -34.89 13.18
C ASP A 106 -8.51 -35.09 12.83
N SER A 107 -8.94 -36.34 12.68
CA SER A 107 -10.36 -36.69 12.41
C SER A 107 -11.31 -36.20 13.52
N LEU A 108 -10.89 -36.29 14.79
CA LEU A 108 -11.69 -35.86 15.93
C LEU A 108 -11.69 -34.31 16.10
N GLN A 109 -10.71 -33.61 15.56
CA GLN A 109 -10.59 -32.15 15.65
C GLN A 109 -11.80 -31.45 15.02
N HIS A 110 -12.42 -32.02 13.98
CA HIS A 110 -13.61 -31.45 13.34
C HIS A 110 -14.78 -31.24 14.32
N TYR A 111 -14.87 -32.05 15.39
CA TYR A 111 -15.93 -31.91 16.40
C TYR A 111 -15.69 -30.77 17.40
N VAL A 112 -14.49 -30.19 17.44
CA VAL A 112 -14.17 -29.06 18.28
C VAL A 112 -13.91 -27.77 17.48
N GLN A 113 -13.85 -27.88 16.14
CA GLN A 113 -13.87 -26.73 15.25
C GLN A 113 -15.30 -26.21 15.16
N GLY A 114 -15.48 -24.91 15.24
CA GLY A 114 -16.71 -24.25 14.81
C GLY A 114 -16.77 -24.15 13.28
N HIS A 115 -17.75 -23.45 12.77
CA HIS A 115 -17.76 -23.07 11.35
C HIS A 115 -16.50 -22.29 10.98
N ASN A 116 -16.05 -22.45 9.75
CA ASN A 116 -14.96 -21.65 9.23
C ASN A 116 -15.35 -20.19 9.28
N SER A 117 -14.34 -19.33 9.59
CA SER A 117 -14.49 -17.88 9.44
C SER A 117 -14.92 -17.57 8.02
N GLU A 118 -15.71 -16.54 7.88
CA GLU A 118 -16.03 -15.95 6.58
C GLU A 118 -14.81 -15.31 5.91
N PHE A 119 -14.97 -14.76 4.73
CA PHE A 119 -13.87 -14.33 3.89
C PHE A 119 -13.68 -12.82 3.94
N TYR A 120 -12.41 -12.38 4.06
CA TYR A 120 -12.00 -11.03 3.79
C TYR A 120 -12.32 -10.62 2.35
N GLN A 121 -12.76 -9.38 2.15
CA GLN A 121 -13.02 -8.80 0.83
C GLN A 121 -12.22 -7.51 0.64
N PRO A 122 -11.46 -7.36 -0.46
CA PRO A 122 -10.76 -6.12 -0.76
C PRO A 122 -11.74 -5.00 -1.09
N LEU A 123 -11.49 -3.78 -0.60
CA LEU A 123 -12.33 -2.62 -0.90
C LEU A 123 -12.31 -2.27 -2.40
N GLY A 124 -11.15 -2.29 -3.01
CA GLY A 124 -10.97 -1.93 -4.40
C GLY A 124 -9.63 -1.31 -4.71
N MET A 125 -9.57 -0.53 -5.80
CA MET A 125 -8.36 0.13 -6.28
C MET A 125 -8.64 1.57 -6.68
N ILE A 126 -7.70 2.47 -6.34
CA ILE A 126 -7.53 3.74 -7.05
C ILE A 126 -6.57 3.49 -8.21
N ASN A 127 -6.97 3.86 -9.41
CA ASN A 127 -6.11 3.82 -10.60
C ASN A 127 -5.84 5.26 -11.05
N ILE A 128 -4.56 5.64 -11.16
CA ILE A 128 -4.12 6.94 -11.64
C ILE A 128 -3.34 6.70 -12.93
N LYS A 129 -3.97 6.98 -14.07
CA LYS A 129 -3.36 6.88 -15.39
C LYS A 129 -2.77 8.23 -15.76
N ASP A 130 -1.47 8.30 -15.97
CA ASP A 130 -0.83 9.50 -16.50
C ASP A 130 -1.12 9.62 -18.00
N CYS A 131 -1.73 10.72 -18.40
CA CYS A 131 -2.03 10.99 -19.81
C CYS A 131 -0.76 11.38 -20.61
N ASN A 132 0.32 11.75 -19.93
CA ASN A 132 1.64 12.02 -20.54
C ASN A 132 2.46 10.73 -20.68
N GLN A 133 1.88 9.67 -21.23
CA GLN A 133 2.52 8.35 -21.38
C GLN A 133 3.91 8.44 -22.04
N GLY A 134 4.76 7.48 -21.80
CA GLY A 134 6.07 7.36 -22.43
C GLY A 134 7.17 6.92 -21.48
N GLU A 135 8.38 6.95 -21.98
CA GLU A 135 9.58 6.57 -21.23
C GLU A 135 9.81 7.51 -20.04
N PHE A 136 10.32 6.93 -18.98
CA PHE A 136 10.71 7.66 -17.79
C PHE A 136 12.09 7.20 -17.29
N THR A 137 12.80 8.08 -16.62
CA THR A 137 14.12 7.85 -16.04
C THR A 137 14.13 8.25 -14.57
N ASP A 138 15.25 8.01 -13.90
CA ASP A 138 15.50 8.42 -12.51
C ASP A 138 14.38 7.99 -11.56
N TYR A 139 13.86 6.78 -11.78
CA TYR A 139 12.77 6.25 -10.97
C TYR A 139 13.27 5.81 -9.60
N TYR A 140 12.53 6.22 -8.59
CA TYR A 140 12.76 5.82 -7.20
C TYR A 140 11.45 5.84 -6.42
N ARG A 141 11.21 4.84 -5.60
CA ARG A 141 10.12 4.83 -4.62
C ARG A 141 10.61 4.37 -3.27
N GLU A 142 10.05 4.95 -2.21
CA GLU A 142 10.34 4.56 -0.83
C GLU A 142 9.12 4.68 0.07
N LEU A 143 9.16 3.93 1.17
CA LEU A 143 8.34 4.14 2.35
C LEU A 143 9.27 4.48 3.51
N SER A 144 9.19 5.71 3.99
CA SER A 144 9.85 6.14 5.21
C SER A 144 9.07 5.60 6.42
N LEU A 145 9.69 4.75 7.23
CA LEU A 145 9.09 4.23 8.45
C LEU A 145 9.08 5.27 9.58
N ASP A 146 9.95 6.27 9.50
CA ASP A 146 10.00 7.36 10.47
C ASP A 146 8.84 8.34 10.33
N ASN A 147 8.38 8.57 9.07
CA ASN A 147 7.33 9.54 8.75
C ASN A 147 6.01 8.88 8.31
N SER A 148 6.00 7.56 8.10
CA SER A 148 4.87 6.81 7.53
C SER A 148 4.40 7.41 6.18
N LEU A 149 5.35 7.87 5.37
CA LEU A 149 5.12 8.49 4.07
C LEU A 149 5.70 7.61 2.96
N ALA A 150 4.88 7.22 2.01
CA ALA A 150 5.36 6.62 0.77
C ALA A 150 5.57 7.71 -0.28
N THR A 151 6.67 7.63 -1.02
CA THR A 151 7.03 8.62 -2.04
C THR A 151 7.50 7.92 -3.30
N VAL A 152 7.13 8.46 -4.46
CA VAL A 152 7.57 8.01 -5.79
C VAL A 152 8.11 9.21 -6.57
N HIS A 153 9.30 9.05 -7.14
CA HIS A 153 9.92 10.05 -8.01
C HIS A 153 10.28 9.44 -9.36
N TYR A 154 10.09 10.17 -10.42
CA TYR A 154 10.59 9.84 -11.75
C TYR A 154 10.71 11.10 -12.61
N LYS A 155 11.50 11.03 -13.68
CA LYS A 155 11.59 12.08 -14.68
C LYS A 155 10.99 11.64 -16.01
N ARG A 156 10.32 12.56 -16.69
CA ARG A 156 9.84 12.39 -18.06
C ARG A 156 10.01 13.71 -18.81
N ASN A 157 10.67 13.68 -19.97
CA ASN A 157 10.94 14.86 -20.79
C ASN A 157 11.61 16.00 -19.98
N GLY A 158 12.54 15.68 -19.07
CA GLY A 158 13.21 16.64 -18.21
C GLY A 158 12.40 17.15 -17.01
N ILE A 159 11.11 16.83 -16.91
CA ILE A 159 10.24 17.21 -15.81
C ILE A 159 10.30 16.13 -14.73
N GLN A 160 10.55 16.52 -13.48
CA GLN A 160 10.45 15.60 -12.35
C GLN A 160 9.02 15.58 -11.83
N TYR A 161 8.47 14.37 -11.69
CA TYR A 161 7.19 14.11 -11.07
C TYR A 161 7.40 13.48 -9.70
N THR A 162 6.56 13.88 -8.75
CA THR A 162 6.56 13.35 -7.39
C THR A 162 5.14 12.97 -7.00
N LYS A 163 4.98 11.79 -6.41
CA LYS A 163 3.74 11.33 -5.79
C LYS A 163 4.05 11.01 -4.33
N GLU A 164 3.22 11.51 -3.43
CA GLU A 164 3.32 11.28 -1.99
C GLU A 164 2.03 10.65 -1.50
N TYR A 165 2.12 9.61 -0.68
CA TYR A 165 0.97 8.85 -0.19
C TYR A 165 1.05 8.74 1.33
N PHE A 166 -0.08 8.96 1.97
CA PHE A 166 -0.16 9.05 3.41
C PHE A 166 -1.52 8.58 3.90
N ALA A 167 -1.55 7.86 5.04
CA ALA A 167 -2.78 7.42 5.71
C ALA A 167 -2.93 8.14 7.04
N SER A 168 -3.94 9.02 7.15
CA SER A 168 -4.24 9.77 8.38
C SER A 168 -5.11 8.94 9.33
N HIS A 169 -4.63 8.74 10.56
CA HIS A 169 -5.42 8.10 11.62
C HIS A 169 -6.52 9.02 12.17
N PRO A 170 -6.26 10.29 12.53
CA PRO A 170 -7.30 11.16 13.09
C PRO A 170 -8.40 11.50 12.08
N ASP A 171 -8.07 11.66 10.80
CA ASP A 171 -9.02 12.01 9.75
C ASP A 171 -9.65 10.78 9.09
N LYS A 172 -9.17 9.57 9.40
CA LYS A 172 -9.63 8.29 8.83
C LYS A 172 -9.64 8.28 7.30
N MET A 173 -8.59 8.86 6.69
CA MET A 173 -8.50 8.99 5.24
C MET A 173 -7.13 8.59 4.70
N ILE A 174 -7.08 8.35 3.39
CA ILE A 174 -5.86 8.24 2.61
C ILE A 174 -5.73 9.50 1.77
N ALA A 175 -4.56 10.13 1.78
CA ALA A 175 -4.24 11.28 0.95
C ALA A 175 -3.11 10.94 -0.03
N ILE A 176 -3.27 11.38 -1.29
CA ILE A 176 -2.27 11.22 -2.35
C ILE A 176 -2.02 12.59 -2.96
N LYS A 177 -0.79 13.04 -2.88
CA LYS A 177 -0.36 14.31 -3.49
C LYS A 177 0.38 14.03 -4.79
N LEU A 178 -0.02 14.71 -5.85
CA LEU A 178 0.64 14.71 -7.14
C LEU A 178 1.28 16.08 -7.35
N SER A 179 2.56 16.13 -7.71
CA SER A 179 3.30 17.37 -8.01
C SER A 179 4.31 17.16 -9.13
N ALA A 180 4.72 18.25 -9.77
CA ALA A 180 5.72 18.25 -10.82
C ALA A 180 6.64 19.48 -10.70
N SER A 181 7.90 19.37 -11.14
CA SER A 181 8.86 20.47 -11.15
C SER A 181 8.51 21.60 -12.12
N GLN A 182 7.62 21.33 -13.08
CA GLN A 182 7.07 22.30 -14.02
C GLN A 182 5.58 22.50 -13.74
N LYS A 183 5.15 23.77 -13.74
CA LYS A 183 3.73 24.12 -13.61
C LYS A 183 2.91 23.54 -14.76
N ARG A 184 1.66 23.15 -14.46
CA ARG A 184 0.68 22.64 -15.44
C ARG A 184 1.11 21.39 -16.19
N ALA A 185 2.01 20.58 -15.59
CA ALA A 185 2.52 19.38 -16.21
C ALA A 185 1.73 18.12 -15.90
N ILE A 186 0.82 18.16 -14.92
CA ILE A 186 0.04 16.99 -14.51
C ILE A 186 -1.22 16.88 -15.38
N ASN A 187 -1.30 15.77 -16.11
CA ASN A 187 -2.46 15.36 -16.90
C ASN A 187 -2.75 13.90 -16.55
N SER A 188 -3.86 13.62 -15.89
CA SER A 188 -4.13 12.26 -15.37
C SER A 188 -5.61 11.94 -15.34
N ASP A 189 -5.94 10.68 -15.56
CA ASP A 189 -7.26 10.10 -15.36
C ASP A 189 -7.26 9.30 -14.05
N ILE A 190 -8.26 9.51 -13.21
CA ILE A 190 -8.41 8.85 -11.92
C ILE A 190 -9.71 8.06 -11.91
N SER A 191 -9.64 6.78 -11.58
CA SER A 191 -10.82 5.91 -11.46
C SER A 191 -10.78 5.06 -10.19
N LEU A 192 -11.95 4.60 -9.78
CA LEU A 192 -12.14 3.59 -8.74
C LEU A 192 -12.67 2.30 -9.36
N THR A 193 -12.13 1.18 -8.95
CA THR A 193 -12.59 -0.16 -9.35
C THR A 193 -12.61 -1.10 -8.14
N SER A 194 -13.42 -2.15 -8.19
CA SER A 194 -13.45 -3.20 -7.17
C SER A 194 -13.69 -4.57 -7.80
N LEU A 195 -13.28 -5.64 -7.12
CA LEU A 195 -13.56 -7.02 -7.48
C LEU A 195 -14.91 -7.51 -6.95
N ILE A 196 -15.47 -6.80 -5.98
CA ILE A 196 -16.79 -7.10 -5.40
C ILE A 196 -17.87 -6.21 -6.04
N PRO A 197 -19.16 -6.54 -5.89
CA PRO A 197 -20.26 -5.75 -6.46
C PRO A 197 -20.15 -4.29 -6.12
N HIS A 198 -20.17 -3.42 -7.14
CA HIS A 198 -20.04 -1.97 -6.95
C HIS A 198 -20.65 -1.16 -8.09
N GLN A 199 -20.90 0.10 -7.79
CA GLN A 199 -21.24 1.15 -8.74
C GLN A 199 -20.39 2.38 -8.46
N VAL A 200 -19.92 3.05 -9.50
CA VAL A 200 -19.16 4.30 -9.38
C VAL A 200 -19.96 5.44 -10.02
N LYS A 201 -20.14 6.53 -9.27
CA LYS A 201 -20.73 7.77 -9.76
C LYS A 201 -19.70 8.88 -9.68
N ALA A 202 -19.59 9.66 -10.75
CA ALA A 202 -18.67 10.80 -10.83
C ALA A 202 -19.44 12.12 -10.85
N SER A 203 -19.03 13.10 -10.05
CA SER A 203 -19.63 14.43 -10.01
C SER A 203 -18.66 15.46 -9.42
N ARG A 204 -18.51 16.62 -10.06
CA ARG A 204 -17.82 17.82 -9.54
C ARG A 204 -16.47 17.56 -8.85
N GLY A 205 -15.59 16.78 -9.48
CA GLY A 205 -14.27 16.45 -8.92
C GLY A 205 -14.28 15.37 -7.83
N GLN A 206 -15.36 14.60 -7.75
CA GLN A 206 -15.54 13.51 -6.81
C GLN A 206 -15.95 12.22 -7.54
N LEU A 207 -15.45 11.08 -7.06
CA LEU A 207 -15.97 9.73 -7.33
C LEU A 207 -16.60 9.19 -6.06
N THR A 208 -17.75 8.57 -6.19
CA THR A 208 -18.39 7.81 -5.12
C THR A 208 -18.59 6.38 -5.58
N MET A 209 -17.95 5.43 -4.91
CA MET A 209 -18.09 4.00 -5.14
C MET A 209 -18.94 3.41 -4.02
N THR A 210 -20.05 2.79 -4.35
CA THR A 210 -20.91 2.08 -3.40
C THR A 210 -21.02 0.63 -3.81
N GLY A 211 -21.17 -0.26 -2.85
CA GLY A 211 -21.32 -1.69 -3.10
C GLY A 211 -21.53 -2.48 -1.82
N HIS A 212 -21.42 -3.78 -1.92
CA HIS A 212 -21.54 -4.71 -0.80
C HIS A 212 -20.58 -5.88 -0.98
N VAL A 213 -20.24 -6.57 0.11
CA VAL A 213 -19.44 -7.80 0.05
C VAL A 213 -20.21 -8.91 -0.64
N LEU A 214 -19.51 -9.94 -1.12
CA LEU A 214 -20.13 -11.11 -1.75
C LEU A 214 -21.06 -11.82 -0.77
N GLY A 215 -22.20 -12.33 -1.28
CA GLY A 215 -23.21 -13.02 -0.51
C GLY A 215 -24.61 -12.47 -0.77
N ASP A 216 -25.52 -12.66 0.17
CA ASP A 216 -26.87 -12.10 0.12
C ASP A 216 -26.80 -10.58 0.40
N GLU A 217 -27.14 -9.77 -0.58
CA GLU A 217 -27.06 -8.30 -0.51
C GLU A 217 -27.80 -7.75 0.71
N ALA A 218 -28.96 -8.28 1.03
CA ALA A 218 -29.80 -7.77 2.13
C ALA A 218 -29.16 -7.94 3.52
N ASN A 219 -28.25 -8.93 3.66
CA ASN A 219 -27.57 -9.26 4.91
C ASN A 219 -26.05 -9.02 4.85
N SER A 220 -25.56 -8.45 3.76
CA SER A 220 -24.13 -8.20 3.55
C SER A 220 -23.69 -6.86 4.11
N THR A 221 -22.39 -6.75 4.41
CA THR A 221 -21.79 -5.46 4.73
C THR A 221 -21.73 -4.60 3.47
N HIS A 222 -22.41 -3.45 3.51
CA HIS A 222 -22.35 -2.42 2.47
C HIS A 222 -21.20 -1.46 2.72
N TYR A 223 -20.72 -0.81 1.66
CA TYR A 223 -19.67 0.20 1.76
C TYR A 223 -19.92 1.40 0.85
N CYS A 224 -19.34 2.54 1.24
CA CYS A 224 -19.33 3.75 0.44
C CYS A 224 -17.93 4.39 0.53
N ALA A 225 -17.19 4.32 -0.57
CA ALA A 225 -15.91 4.99 -0.72
C ALA A 225 -16.06 6.28 -1.51
N MET A 226 -15.54 7.38 -1.00
CA MET A 226 -15.56 8.68 -1.63
C MET A 226 -14.15 9.17 -1.90
N LEU A 227 -13.86 9.50 -3.16
CA LEU A 227 -12.60 10.08 -3.60
C LEU A 227 -12.87 11.52 -4.08
N GLN A 228 -12.16 12.49 -3.50
CA GLN A 228 -12.25 13.91 -3.84
C GLN A 228 -10.90 14.42 -4.31
N VAL A 229 -10.87 15.14 -5.43
CA VAL A 229 -9.67 15.84 -5.91
C VAL A 229 -9.75 17.33 -5.58
N LYS A 230 -8.64 17.87 -5.05
CA LYS A 230 -8.37 19.31 -4.90
C LYS A 230 -7.12 19.65 -5.70
N ASN A 231 -7.18 20.69 -6.50
CA ASN A 231 -6.09 21.15 -7.36
C ASN A 231 -5.81 22.65 -7.16
N THR A 232 -4.57 23.05 -7.41
CA THR A 232 -4.15 24.45 -7.26
C THR A 232 -4.52 25.30 -8.48
N ASP A 233 -4.52 24.69 -9.67
CA ASP A 233 -4.80 25.31 -10.97
C ASP A 233 -5.23 24.23 -11.98
N GLY A 234 -5.36 24.62 -13.25
CA GLY A 234 -5.79 23.70 -14.30
C GLY A 234 -7.28 23.37 -14.23
N LYS A 235 -7.66 22.23 -14.78
CA LYS A 235 -9.05 21.78 -14.85
C LYS A 235 -9.22 20.39 -14.26
N VAL A 236 -10.32 20.22 -13.51
CA VAL A 236 -10.78 18.91 -13.04
C VAL A 236 -12.25 18.77 -13.42
N TRP A 237 -12.59 17.70 -14.12
CA TRP A 237 -13.96 17.37 -14.48
C TRP A 237 -14.21 15.87 -14.40
N ALA A 238 -15.45 15.46 -14.47
CA ALA A 238 -15.87 14.08 -14.40
C ALA A 238 -16.61 13.66 -15.66
N SER A 239 -16.32 12.47 -16.18
CA SER A 239 -17.13 11.77 -17.19
C SER A 239 -16.99 10.26 -17.00
N ASP A 240 -18.06 9.52 -17.30
CA ASP A 240 -18.06 8.05 -17.33
C ASP A 240 -17.37 7.38 -16.13
N SER A 241 -17.65 7.86 -14.92
CA SER A 241 -17.03 7.34 -13.68
C SER A 241 -15.50 7.55 -13.56
N VAL A 242 -14.96 8.52 -14.30
CA VAL A 242 -13.55 8.91 -14.28
C VAL A 242 -13.43 10.40 -13.95
N LEU A 243 -12.44 10.76 -13.15
CA LEU A 243 -12.02 12.16 -12.97
C LEU A 243 -10.81 12.43 -13.86
N HIS A 244 -10.89 13.52 -14.61
CA HIS A 244 -9.84 13.98 -15.51
C HIS A 244 -9.17 15.22 -14.92
N LEU A 245 -7.86 15.19 -14.85
CA LEU A 245 -7.00 16.32 -14.51
C LEU A 245 -6.28 16.78 -15.77
N LYS A 246 -6.32 18.09 -16.07
CA LYS A 246 -5.61 18.66 -17.21
C LYS A 246 -4.93 19.97 -16.84
N ASP A 247 -3.65 20.07 -17.24
CA ASP A 247 -2.81 21.24 -17.03
C ASP A 247 -2.77 21.66 -15.55
N VAL A 248 -2.60 20.69 -14.63
CA VAL A 248 -2.57 20.89 -13.19
C VAL A 248 -1.12 20.97 -12.72
N SER A 249 -0.81 21.90 -11.82
CA SER A 249 0.53 22.01 -11.20
C SER A 249 0.68 21.13 -9.97
N GLU A 250 -0.36 21.05 -9.16
CA GLU A 250 -0.43 20.22 -7.97
C GLU A 250 -1.87 19.79 -7.71
N ALA A 251 -2.06 18.54 -7.33
CA ALA A 251 -3.35 18.01 -6.90
C ALA A 251 -3.20 17.14 -5.66
N ILE A 252 -4.23 17.16 -4.80
CA ILE A 252 -4.35 16.25 -3.68
C ILE A 252 -5.64 15.45 -3.86
N ILE A 253 -5.52 14.14 -3.78
CA ILE A 253 -6.61 13.17 -3.83
C ILE A 253 -6.85 12.71 -2.41
N TYR A 254 -8.07 12.84 -1.91
CA TYR A 254 -8.50 12.33 -0.62
C TYR A 254 -9.45 11.16 -0.82
N LEU A 255 -9.24 10.06 -0.10
CA LEU A 255 -10.13 8.92 -0.05
C LEU A 255 -10.57 8.66 1.39
N ILE A 256 -11.88 8.52 1.57
CA ILE A 256 -12.51 7.99 2.79
C ILE A 256 -13.38 6.80 2.43
N ASN A 257 -13.62 5.91 3.37
CA ASN A 257 -14.59 4.81 3.25
C ASN A 257 -15.31 4.59 4.57
N GLU A 258 -16.60 4.32 4.47
CA GLU A 258 -17.43 3.85 5.58
C GLU A 258 -18.19 2.59 5.14
N THR A 259 -18.48 1.75 6.12
CA THR A 259 -19.24 0.52 5.93
C THR A 259 -20.48 0.50 6.83
N SER A 260 -21.44 -0.36 6.51
CA SER A 260 -22.61 -0.58 7.36
C SER A 260 -22.30 -1.34 8.64
N TYR A 261 -21.10 -1.93 8.75
CA TYR A 261 -20.70 -2.71 9.93
C TYR A 261 -20.69 -1.86 11.20
N ASN A 262 -21.48 -2.25 12.18
CA ASN A 262 -21.63 -1.55 13.46
C ASN A 262 -21.55 -2.53 14.66
N GLY A 263 -20.71 -3.55 14.55
CA GLY A 263 -20.51 -4.58 15.57
C GLY A 263 -20.80 -5.98 15.02
N PHE A 264 -20.44 -7.01 15.80
CA PHE A 264 -20.56 -8.41 15.37
C PHE A 264 -22.01 -8.88 15.15
N ASP A 265 -22.98 -8.17 15.68
CA ASP A 265 -24.43 -8.45 15.63
C ASP A 265 -25.20 -7.45 14.73
N LYS A 266 -24.50 -6.56 14.03
CA LYS A 266 -25.10 -5.50 13.21
C LYS A 266 -24.26 -5.26 11.95
N HIS A 267 -24.91 -5.32 10.82
CA HIS A 267 -24.33 -5.09 9.49
C HIS A 267 -24.90 -3.83 8.83
#